data_ec3be43ec4170a1329da09d2718a611d
#
_entry.id   ec3be43ec4170a1329da09d2718a611d
#
_cell.length_a   1.000
_cell.length_b   1.000
_cell.length_c   1.000
_cell.angle_alpha   90.00
_cell.angle_beta   90.00
_cell.angle_gamma   90.00
#
_symmetry.space_group_name_H-M   'P 1'
#
loop_
_entity.id
_entity.type
_entity.pdbx_description
1 polymer ?
#
loop_
_entity_poly.entity_id
_entity_poly.type
_entity_poly.pdbx_seq_one_letter_code
_entity_poly.pdbx_strand_id
1 'polypeptide(L)'
;MSVDQINAMMAVIYCRSVEAGTVLYQCCQCGEKHEIPKACGNRNCPSCQGSKAREWLDRQLDQLLPCPYFMITFTVPEEFRSFARSHPKECYKAIFDAAYKTMVKLAKDPKYIGSGKLGMTGVLHTWGRDVGYHPHVHFIVPGGAIGEDGVSWLKSRTDFFIPVRAASLIYRAKYKASMKRAGLLERIDSEVSSEVWSKAWNVNSQAVGDGALALKYLAPYVFRVAIGNHRIVSVTDGEDGEGEVTFLLKRTGTNRYQSMTVSAEEFIRRYLQHVLPRGFQKVRHFGFAHTQAKTNWEWLNMLVTVSIHLVYVLTVSAKPLRERRKFACSECGGDMKYVMHIKYKDKQVIETDTS
;
A
#
# COMPACT_ATOMS: atom_id res chain seq x y z
N MET A 1 -10.41 -11.53 -19.00
CA MET A 1 -9.33 -11.38 -17.98
C MET A 1 -8.04 -10.95 -18.66
N SER A 2 -7.24 -10.05 -18.03
CA SER A 2 -5.92 -9.69 -18.53
C SER A 2 -4.87 -10.77 -18.20
N VAL A 3 -3.72 -10.75 -18.89
CA VAL A 3 -2.60 -11.66 -18.60
C VAL A 3 -2.13 -11.51 -17.15
N ASP A 4 -2.09 -10.29 -16.61
CA ASP A 4 -1.71 -10.05 -15.22
C ASP A 4 -2.70 -10.69 -14.22
N GLN A 5 -4.00 -10.69 -14.54
CA GLN A 5 -5.04 -11.33 -13.73
C GLN A 5 -4.93 -12.85 -13.76
N ILE A 6 -4.72 -13.42 -14.94
CA ILE A 6 -4.51 -14.89 -15.09
C ILE A 6 -3.29 -15.32 -14.29
N ASN A 7 -2.16 -14.63 -14.46
CA ASN A 7 -0.92 -14.95 -13.73
C ASN A 7 -1.09 -14.81 -12.21
N ALA A 8 -1.85 -13.82 -11.74
CA ALA A 8 -2.14 -13.65 -10.31
C ALA A 8 -3.00 -14.79 -9.78
N MET A 9 -4.04 -15.18 -10.51
CA MET A 9 -4.93 -16.28 -10.17
C MET A 9 -4.17 -17.61 -10.09
N MET A 10 -3.40 -17.96 -11.12
CA MET A 10 -2.58 -19.16 -11.16
C MET A 10 -1.58 -19.20 -10.00
N ALA A 11 -0.90 -18.08 -9.73
CA ALA A 11 0.02 -17.99 -8.60
C ALA A 11 -0.66 -18.20 -7.25
N VAL A 12 -1.94 -17.78 -7.08
CA VAL A 12 -2.70 -18.01 -5.84
C VAL A 12 -3.14 -19.45 -5.73
N ILE A 13 -3.63 -20.06 -6.83
CA ILE A 13 -4.07 -21.47 -6.88
C ILE A 13 -2.91 -22.40 -6.49
N TYR A 14 -1.73 -22.19 -7.09
CA TYR A 14 -0.56 -23.02 -6.82
C TYR A 14 0.21 -22.62 -5.55
N CYS A 15 -0.24 -21.60 -4.82
CA CYS A 15 0.48 -21.14 -3.64
C CYS A 15 0.46 -22.21 -2.53
N ARG A 16 1.64 -22.75 -2.21
CA ARG A 16 1.81 -23.82 -1.21
C ARG A 16 1.13 -25.13 -1.56
N SER A 17 0.83 -25.34 -2.83
CA SER A 17 0.36 -26.64 -3.31
C SER A 17 1.53 -27.58 -3.56
N VAL A 18 1.22 -28.85 -3.81
CA VAL A 18 2.22 -29.88 -4.17
C VAL A 18 2.92 -29.51 -5.49
N GLU A 19 2.19 -28.96 -6.45
CA GLU A 19 2.72 -28.54 -7.75
C GLU A 19 3.73 -27.38 -7.63
N ALA A 20 3.59 -26.51 -6.60
CA ALA A 20 4.59 -25.48 -6.31
C ALA A 20 5.88 -26.08 -5.76
N GLY A 21 5.82 -27.29 -5.23
CA GLY A 21 6.92 -27.99 -4.57
C GLY A 21 7.14 -27.52 -3.13
N THR A 22 8.22 -27.99 -2.55
CA THR A 22 8.65 -27.67 -1.18
C THR A 22 10.06 -27.08 -1.19
N VAL A 23 10.41 -26.43 -0.07
CA VAL A 23 11.75 -25.95 0.23
C VAL A 23 12.26 -26.75 1.42
N LEU A 24 13.38 -27.41 1.25
CA LEU A 24 14.06 -28.14 2.29
C LEU A 24 15.02 -27.23 3.05
N TYR A 25 14.85 -27.20 4.35
CA TYR A 25 15.76 -26.57 5.29
C TYR A 25 16.37 -27.63 6.22
N GLN A 26 17.60 -27.40 6.66
CA GLN A 26 18.27 -28.25 7.65
C GLN A 26 18.77 -27.41 8.81
N CYS A 27 18.57 -27.89 10.03
CA CYS A 27 19.06 -27.23 11.22
C CYS A 27 20.59 -27.32 11.31
N CYS A 28 21.25 -26.19 11.57
CA CYS A 28 22.70 -26.14 11.72
C CYS A 28 23.20 -26.78 13.05
N GLN A 29 22.30 -26.95 14.03
CA GLN A 29 22.65 -27.48 15.34
C GLN A 29 22.32 -28.97 15.52
N CYS A 30 21.06 -29.36 15.24
CA CYS A 30 20.62 -30.76 15.45
C CYS A 30 20.54 -31.58 14.15
N GLY A 31 20.74 -30.95 12.98
CA GLY A 31 20.68 -31.65 11.68
C GLY A 31 19.25 -31.95 11.20
N GLU A 32 18.21 -31.64 11.99
CA GLU A 32 16.81 -31.91 11.64
C GLU A 32 16.42 -31.23 10.33
N LYS A 33 15.64 -31.94 9.50
CA LYS A 33 15.21 -31.46 8.19
C LYS A 33 13.74 -31.05 8.23
N HIS A 34 13.44 -29.87 7.71
CA HIS A 34 12.08 -29.34 7.63
C HIS A 34 11.73 -29.04 6.17
N GLU A 35 10.64 -29.62 5.69
CA GLU A 35 10.07 -29.30 4.39
C GLU A 35 8.94 -28.30 4.54
N ILE A 36 9.04 -27.17 3.81
CA ILE A 36 8.06 -26.10 3.85
C ILE A 36 7.45 -25.92 2.46
N PRO A 37 6.10 -25.96 2.33
CA PRO A 37 5.45 -25.71 1.07
C PRO A 37 5.85 -24.37 0.47
N LYS A 38 6.24 -24.35 -0.80
CA LYS A 38 6.75 -23.15 -1.48
C LYS A 38 5.67 -22.08 -1.61
N ALA A 39 5.94 -20.90 -1.05
CA ALA A 39 5.10 -19.73 -1.19
C ALA A 39 5.25 -19.11 -2.59
N CYS A 40 4.14 -18.70 -3.23
CA CYS A 40 4.18 -18.10 -4.57
C CYS A 40 4.88 -16.74 -4.62
N GLY A 41 5.00 -16.04 -3.49
CA GLY A 41 5.58 -14.69 -3.41
C GLY A 41 4.81 -13.61 -4.19
N ASN A 42 3.70 -13.95 -4.85
CA ASN A 42 2.91 -12.99 -5.62
C ASN A 42 2.31 -11.92 -4.72
N ARG A 43 2.41 -10.66 -5.14
CA ARG A 43 1.89 -9.51 -4.37
C ARG A 43 0.36 -9.50 -4.22
N ASN A 44 -0.34 -10.26 -5.06
CA ASN A 44 -1.79 -10.38 -4.97
C ASN A 44 -2.21 -11.57 -4.09
N CYS A 45 -1.30 -12.43 -3.64
CA CYS A 45 -1.65 -13.59 -2.83
C CYS A 45 -2.02 -13.16 -1.39
N PRO A 46 -3.22 -13.51 -0.89
CA PRO A 46 -3.67 -13.12 0.44
C PRO A 46 -2.89 -13.82 1.56
N SER A 47 -2.24 -14.95 1.28
CA SER A 47 -1.43 -15.71 2.24
C SER A 47 0.04 -15.30 2.29
N CYS A 48 0.54 -14.70 1.18
CA CYS A 48 1.92 -14.25 1.08
C CYS A 48 2.10 -12.80 1.59
N GLN A 49 3.32 -12.26 1.49
CA GLN A 49 3.65 -10.85 1.72
C GLN A 49 3.55 -10.34 3.17
N GLY A 50 3.21 -11.18 4.15
CA GLY A 50 3.09 -10.73 5.54
C GLY A 50 4.41 -10.22 6.14
N SER A 51 5.54 -10.89 5.85
CA SER A 51 6.88 -10.46 6.29
C SER A 51 7.29 -9.13 5.64
N LYS A 52 7.08 -9.00 4.31
CA LYS A 52 7.39 -7.76 3.58
C LYS A 52 6.57 -6.57 4.10
N ALA A 53 5.31 -6.79 4.47
CA ALA A 53 4.47 -5.75 5.06
C ALA A 53 5.02 -5.28 6.42
N ARG A 54 5.48 -6.21 7.25
CA ARG A 54 6.12 -5.89 8.53
C ARG A 54 7.43 -5.14 8.35
N GLU A 55 8.31 -5.64 7.47
CA GLU A 55 9.59 -4.97 7.17
C GLU A 55 9.41 -3.55 6.63
N TRP A 56 8.38 -3.34 5.81
CA TRP A 56 8.03 -2.01 5.33
C TRP A 56 7.54 -1.12 6.47
N LEU A 57 6.63 -1.63 7.31
CA LEU A 57 6.10 -0.89 8.46
C LEU A 57 7.23 -0.47 9.40
N ASP A 58 8.12 -1.39 9.72
CA ASP A 58 9.26 -1.13 10.60
C ASP A 58 10.15 -0.01 10.04
N ARG A 59 10.47 -0.07 8.74
CA ARG A 59 11.24 1.02 8.10
C ARG A 59 10.52 2.36 8.12
N GLN A 60 9.20 2.37 7.94
CA GLN A 60 8.44 3.63 7.99
C GLN A 60 8.34 4.18 9.41
N LEU A 61 8.20 3.32 10.41
CA LEU A 61 8.20 3.73 11.82
C LEU A 61 9.55 4.33 12.24
N ASP A 62 10.66 3.76 11.74
CA ASP A 62 12.01 4.29 12.00
C ASP A 62 12.25 5.67 11.38
N GLN A 63 11.47 6.04 10.38
CA GLN A 63 11.55 7.33 9.67
C GLN A 63 10.50 8.34 10.14
N LEU A 64 9.71 8.02 11.17
CA LEU A 64 8.77 8.99 11.72
C LEU A 64 9.52 10.15 12.37
N LEU A 65 9.07 11.36 12.03
CA LEU A 65 9.55 12.60 12.60
C LEU A 65 8.74 12.95 13.85
N PRO A 66 9.30 13.66 14.84
CA PRO A 66 8.58 14.07 16.05
C PRO A 66 7.66 15.28 15.75
N CYS A 67 6.68 15.10 14.88
CA CYS A 67 5.71 16.11 14.52
C CYS A 67 4.32 15.47 14.30
N PRO A 68 3.23 16.28 14.28
CA PRO A 68 1.92 15.79 13.88
C PRO A 68 1.95 15.21 12.49
N TYR A 69 1.14 14.19 12.24
CA TYR A 69 0.95 13.60 10.92
C TYR A 69 -0.49 13.72 10.46
N PHE A 70 -0.64 13.73 9.14
CA PHE A 70 -1.93 13.76 8.48
C PHE A 70 -2.09 12.58 7.53
N MET A 71 -3.27 11.98 7.53
CA MET A 71 -3.70 11.07 6.49
C MET A 71 -4.61 11.84 5.52
N ILE A 72 -4.15 11.97 4.28
CA ILE A 72 -4.88 12.69 3.24
C ILE A 72 -5.25 11.72 2.14
N THR A 73 -6.55 11.63 1.88
CA THR A 73 -7.10 10.69 0.89
C THR A 73 -7.64 11.45 -0.31
N PHE A 74 -7.23 11.03 -1.50
CA PHE A 74 -7.73 11.54 -2.77
C PHE A 74 -8.42 10.42 -3.54
N THR A 75 -9.66 10.64 -3.92
CA THR A 75 -10.51 9.66 -4.58
C THR A 75 -10.96 10.18 -5.94
N VAL A 76 -11.02 9.31 -6.94
CA VAL A 76 -11.68 9.64 -8.20
C VAL A 76 -13.19 9.40 -8.09
N PRO A 77 -14.01 10.21 -8.79
CA PRO A 77 -15.45 9.99 -8.84
C PRO A 77 -15.83 8.61 -9.38
N GLU A 78 -17.03 8.18 -9.02
CA GLU A 78 -17.53 6.85 -9.39
C GLU A 78 -17.58 6.65 -10.90
N GLU A 79 -17.94 7.67 -11.63
CA GLU A 79 -18.06 7.68 -13.10
C GLU A 79 -16.73 7.35 -13.80
N PHE A 80 -15.59 7.60 -13.13
CA PHE A 80 -14.28 7.21 -13.64
C PHE A 80 -13.92 5.76 -13.40
N ARG A 81 -14.67 5.00 -12.60
CA ARG A 81 -14.28 3.64 -12.21
C ARG A 81 -14.10 2.71 -13.41
N SER A 82 -15.03 2.73 -14.37
CA SER A 82 -14.94 1.93 -15.58
C SER A 82 -13.73 2.32 -16.41
N PHE A 83 -13.57 3.62 -16.67
CA PHE A 83 -12.45 4.17 -17.42
C PHE A 83 -11.10 3.85 -16.75
N ALA A 84 -11.00 4.01 -15.42
CA ALA A 84 -9.79 3.71 -14.67
C ALA A 84 -9.42 2.22 -14.69
N ARG A 85 -10.41 1.34 -14.78
CA ARG A 85 -10.18 -0.12 -14.92
C ARG A 85 -9.63 -0.47 -16.31
N SER A 86 -10.06 0.25 -17.37
CA SER A 86 -9.56 0.06 -18.72
C SER A 86 -8.18 0.67 -18.94
N HIS A 87 -7.85 1.77 -18.23
CA HIS A 87 -6.60 2.53 -18.36
C HIS A 87 -5.90 2.68 -17.00
N PRO A 88 -5.57 1.56 -16.31
CA PRO A 88 -5.13 1.60 -14.92
C PRO A 88 -3.79 2.31 -14.72
N LYS A 89 -2.82 2.16 -15.64
CA LYS A 89 -1.49 2.78 -15.52
C LYS A 89 -1.57 4.29 -15.51
N GLU A 90 -2.28 4.86 -16.46
CA GLU A 90 -2.45 6.30 -16.68
C GLU A 90 -3.28 6.92 -15.56
N CYS A 91 -4.42 6.31 -15.24
CA CYS A 91 -5.33 6.79 -14.19
C CYS A 91 -4.68 6.76 -12.80
N TYR A 92 -4.01 5.68 -12.43
CA TYR A 92 -3.34 5.60 -11.13
C TYR A 92 -2.14 6.55 -11.03
N LYS A 93 -1.38 6.71 -12.14
CA LYS A 93 -0.33 7.73 -12.19
C LYS A 93 -0.90 9.12 -12.00
N ALA A 94 -2.03 9.44 -12.68
CA ALA A 94 -2.68 10.73 -12.57
C ALA A 94 -3.20 11.01 -11.15
N ILE A 95 -3.74 10.02 -10.43
CA ILE A 95 -4.16 10.18 -9.02
C ILE A 95 -2.96 10.63 -8.18
N PHE A 96 -1.83 9.91 -8.25
CA PHE A 96 -0.63 10.27 -7.50
C PHE A 96 -0.10 11.66 -7.85
N ASP A 97 0.07 11.94 -9.14
CA ASP A 97 0.65 13.19 -9.63
C ASP A 97 -0.23 14.41 -9.28
N ALA A 98 -1.54 14.27 -9.49
CA ALA A 98 -2.50 15.33 -9.19
C ALA A 98 -2.60 15.60 -7.69
N ALA A 99 -2.67 14.56 -6.86
CA ALA A 99 -2.73 14.68 -5.42
C ALA A 99 -1.46 15.34 -4.85
N TYR A 100 -0.27 14.85 -5.23
CA TYR A 100 1.00 15.46 -4.82
C TYR A 100 1.08 16.93 -5.20
N LYS A 101 0.81 17.27 -6.47
CA LYS A 101 0.85 18.65 -6.96
C LYS A 101 -0.20 19.55 -6.29
N THR A 102 -1.32 18.99 -5.85
CA THR A 102 -2.35 19.71 -5.10
C THR A 102 -1.83 20.09 -3.72
N MET A 103 -1.26 19.13 -3.00
CA MET A 103 -0.69 19.36 -1.67
C MET A 103 0.46 20.37 -1.71
N VAL A 104 1.38 20.20 -2.66
CA VAL A 104 2.50 21.18 -2.84
C VAL A 104 1.99 22.57 -3.14
N LYS A 105 0.97 22.71 -4.02
CA LYS A 105 0.40 24.03 -4.34
C LYS A 105 -0.22 24.71 -3.14
N LEU A 106 -1.01 23.97 -2.36
CA LEU A 106 -1.70 24.53 -1.18
C LEU A 106 -0.74 24.81 -0.03
N ALA A 107 0.23 23.92 0.21
CA ALA A 107 1.20 24.08 1.28
C ALA A 107 2.11 25.31 1.10
N LYS A 108 2.33 25.75 -0.13
CA LYS A 108 3.13 26.97 -0.41
C LYS A 108 2.52 28.25 0.13
N ASP A 109 1.22 28.29 0.40
CA ASP A 109 0.58 29.44 1.01
C ASP A 109 1.08 29.59 2.46
N PRO A 110 1.66 30.78 2.83
CA PRO A 110 2.15 31.02 4.18
C PRO A 110 1.10 30.84 5.29
N LYS A 111 -0.17 30.93 4.92
CA LYS A 111 -1.31 30.65 5.84
C LYS A 111 -1.33 29.21 6.34
N TYR A 112 -0.74 28.27 5.60
CA TYR A 112 -0.74 26.84 5.94
C TYR A 112 0.63 26.36 6.41
N ILE A 113 1.64 26.43 5.53
CA ILE A 113 3.01 25.98 5.82
C ILE A 113 4.03 27.04 5.33
N GLY A 114 3.82 27.59 4.14
CA GLY A 114 4.77 28.44 3.44
C GLY A 114 5.60 27.69 2.39
N SER A 115 6.51 28.42 1.75
CA SER A 115 7.40 27.85 0.74
C SER A 115 8.40 26.90 1.36
N GLY A 116 8.27 25.62 1.00
CA GLY A 116 9.16 24.57 1.49
C GLY A 116 9.00 23.26 0.75
N LYS A 117 9.93 22.35 1.00
CA LYS A 117 9.94 21.01 0.41
C LYS A 117 9.17 20.04 1.32
N LEU A 118 7.99 19.62 0.87
CA LEU A 118 7.22 18.58 1.54
C LEU A 118 7.86 17.21 1.37
N GLY A 119 7.57 16.30 2.30
CA GLY A 119 7.81 14.87 2.14
C GLY A 119 6.54 14.10 2.45
N MET A 120 6.28 13.02 1.71
CA MET A 120 5.10 12.19 1.96
C MET A 120 5.21 10.82 1.32
N THR A 121 4.47 9.88 1.88
CA THR A 121 4.34 8.52 1.35
C THR A 121 2.89 8.30 0.93
N GLY A 122 2.68 7.98 -0.34
CA GLY A 122 1.36 7.66 -0.90
C GLY A 122 1.20 6.16 -1.14
N VAL A 123 0.04 5.61 -0.79
CA VAL A 123 -0.33 4.20 -0.99
C VAL A 123 -1.62 4.13 -1.79
N LEU A 124 -1.56 3.50 -2.96
CA LEU A 124 -2.74 3.28 -3.81
C LEU A 124 -3.59 2.15 -3.24
N HIS A 125 -4.87 2.42 -3.06
CA HIS A 125 -5.91 1.42 -2.85
C HIS A 125 -6.86 1.43 -4.05
N THR A 126 -7.32 0.26 -4.46
CA THR A 126 -8.26 0.12 -5.59
C THR A 126 -9.60 -0.45 -5.16
N TRP A 127 -9.81 -0.68 -3.86
CA TRP A 127 -11.02 -1.32 -3.30
C TRP A 127 -11.73 -0.45 -2.30
N GLY A 128 -13.04 -0.60 -2.27
CA GLY A 128 -13.90 -0.16 -1.20
C GLY A 128 -13.99 -1.20 -0.06
N ARG A 129 -14.91 -0.97 0.86
CA ARG A 129 -15.12 -1.86 2.02
C ARG A 129 -15.70 -3.21 1.62
N ASP A 130 -16.52 -3.22 0.60
CA ASP A 130 -17.23 -4.35 -0.02
C ASP A 130 -16.39 -5.11 -1.06
N VAL A 131 -15.08 -4.82 -1.12
CA VAL A 131 -14.17 -5.32 -2.15
C VAL A 131 -14.53 -4.85 -3.57
N GLY A 132 -15.45 -3.88 -3.69
CA GLY A 132 -15.76 -3.23 -4.96
C GLY A 132 -14.63 -2.30 -5.44
N TYR A 133 -14.53 -2.10 -6.76
CA TYR A 133 -13.48 -1.27 -7.35
C TYR A 133 -13.67 0.22 -7.03
N HIS A 134 -12.72 0.79 -6.30
CA HIS A 134 -12.75 2.17 -5.81
C HIS A 134 -11.34 2.75 -5.69
N PRO A 135 -10.73 3.22 -6.80
CA PRO A 135 -9.36 3.70 -6.78
C PRO A 135 -9.22 5.02 -6.01
N HIS A 136 -8.30 5.01 -5.06
CA HIS A 136 -7.94 6.18 -4.23
C HIS A 136 -6.52 6.02 -3.69
N VAL A 137 -5.92 7.13 -3.29
CA VAL A 137 -4.59 7.15 -2.67
C VAL A 137 -4.68 7.74 -1.28
N HIS A 138 -4.11 7.04 -0.31
CA HIS A 138 -3.84 7.58 1.02
C HIS A 138 -2.40 8.11 1.06
N PHE A 139 -2.25 9.34 1.48
CA PHE A 139 -0.95 9.92 1.79
C PHE A 139 -0.76 10.02 3.30
N ILE A 140 0.40 9.60 3.79
CA ILE A 140 0.88 9.93 5.14
C ILE A 140 1.85 11.08 4.98
N VAL A 141 1.53 12.19 5.62
CA VAL A 141 2.21 13.47 5.46
C VAL A 141 2.64 14.01 6.82
N PRO A 142 3.93 14.24 7.08
CA PRO A 142 4.36 14.95 8.28
C PRO A 142 3.86 16.40 8.26
N GLY A 143 3.52 16.93 9.41
CA GLY A 143 2.96 18.27 9.59
C GLY A 143 3.98 19.39 9.45
N GLY A 144 4.60 19.50 8.29
CA GLY A 144 5.54 20.56 7.97
C GLY A 144 6.33 20.30 6.69
N ALA A 145 7.29 21.17 6.44
CA ALA A 145 8.18 21.16 5.28
C ALA A 145 9.59 21.61 5.66
N ILE A 146 10.60 21.17 4.93
CA ILE A 146 11.93 21.75 4.97
C ILE A 146 11.86 23.10 4.25
N GLY A 147 12.26 24.19 4.91
CA GLY A 147 12.29 25.53 4.31
C GLY A 147 13.16 25.61 3.06
N GLU A 148 13.01 26.68 2.28
CA GLU A 148 13.82 26.90 1.07
C GLU A 148 15.30 27.13 1.41
N ASP A 149 15.59 27.59 2.63
CA ASP A 149 16.94 27.71 3.20
C ASP A 149 17.63 26.35 3.44
N GLY A 150 16.86 25.27 3.39
CA GLY A 150 17.33 23.90 3.63
C GLY A 150 17.65 23.58 5.10
N VAL A 151 17.53 24.53 6.03
CA VAL A 151 17.93 24.39 7.44
C VAL A 151 16.84 24.75 8.44
N SER A 152 15.66 25.15 7.99
CA SER A 152 14.49 25.41 8.82
C SER A 152 13.39 24.37 8.63
N TRP A 153 12.59 24.15 9.68
CA TRP A 153 11.37 23.36 9.60
C TRP A 153 10.15 24.27 9.72
N LEU A 154 9.36 24.32 8.65
CA LEU A 154 8.12 25.08 8.58
C LEU A 154 6.99 24.20 9.07
N LYS A 155 6.38 24.55 10.22
CA LYS A 155 5.34 23.73 10.85
C LYS A 155 3.97 23.98 10.24
N SER A 156 3.18 22.93 10.07
CA SER A 156 1.71 23.05 9.93
C SER A 156 1.05 23.29 11.28
N ARG A 157 -0.23 23.58 11.29
CA ARG A 157 -1.06 23.43 12.49
C ARG A 157 -1.15 21.95 12.88
N THR A 158 -1.44 21.67 14.12
CA THR A 158 -1.52 20.30 14.66
C THR A 158 -2.78 19.54 14.21
N ASP A 159 -3.85 20.27 13.91
CA ASP A 159 -5.19 19.77 13.59
C ASP A 159 -5.59 20.01 12.13
N PHE A 160 -4.78 20.76 11.37
CA PHE A 160 -5.13 21.20 10.03
C PHE A 160 -3.91 21.27 9.11
N PHE A 161 -4.00 20.60 7.95
CA PHE A 161 -2.95 20.59 6.95
C PHE A 161 -3.28 21.44 5.72
N ILE A 162 -4.41 21.13 5.05
CA ILE A 162 -4.86 21.82 3.84
C ILE A 162 -6.37 21.99 3.81
N PRO A 163 -6.92 23.04 3.17
CA PRO A 163 -8.36 23.21 3.00
C PRO A 163 -8.92 22.23 1.98
N VAL A 164 -9.78 21.30 2.43
CA VAL A 164 -10.33 20.18 1.62
C VAL A 164 -11.10 20.67 0.39
N ARG A 165 -11.87 21.77 0.52
CA ARG A 165 -12.64 22.35 -0.60
C ARG A 165 -11.73 22.84 -1.72
N ALA A 166 -10.69 23.60 -1.38
CA ALA A 166 -9.70 24.06 -2.36
C ALA A 166 -8.91 22.89 -2.95
N ALA A 167 -8.54 21.90 -2.11
CA ALA A 167 -7.86 20.69 -2.55
C ALA A 167 -8.67 19.91 -3.58
N SER A 168 -9.99 19.77 -3.37
CA SER A 168 -10.90 19.11 -4.32
C SER A 168 -10.87 19.75 -5.71
N LEU A 169 -10.98 21.07 -5.77
CA LEU A 169 -10.98 21.80 -7.05
C LEU A 169 -9.63 21.71 -7.77
N ILE A 170 -8.54 21.89 -7.04
CA ILE A 170 -7.18 21.83 -7.60
C ILE A 170 -6.86 20.40 -8.06
N TYR A 171 -7.21 19.40 -7.25
CA TYR A 171 -6.99 17.99 -7.58
C TYR A 171 -7.70 17.61 -8.88
N ARG A 172 -8.97 17.94 -9.03
CA ARG A 172 -9.75 17.74 -10.25
C ARG A 172 -9.07 18.37 -11.47
N ALA A 173 -8.67 19.64 -11.35
CA ALA A 173 -8.00 20.35 -12.46
C ALA A 173 -6.64 19.73 -12.81
N LYS A 174 -5.85 19.30 -11.80
CA LYS A 174 -4.56 18.63 -12.02
C LYS A 174 -4.73 17.22 -12.61
N TYR A 175 -5.77 16.50 -12.21
CA TYR A 175 -6.10 15.20 -12.79
C TYR A 175 -6.48 15.34 -14.26
N LYS A 176 -7.39 16.28 -14.60
CA LYS A 176 -7.78 16.59 -16.00
C LYS A 176 -6.54 16.93 -16.85
N ALA A 177 -5.65 17.77 -16.33
CA ALA A 177 -4.41 18.11 -17.02
C ALA A 177 -3.46 16.91 -17.19
N SER A 178 -3.46 15.96 -16.26
CA SER A 178 -2.69 14.71 -16.37
C SER A 178 -3.26 13.79 -17.44
N MET A 179 -4.59 13.66 -17.54
CA MET A 179 -5.25 12.90 -18.59
C MET A 179 -5.04 13.51 -19.97
N LYS A 180 -5.10 14.85 -20.08
CA LYS A 180 -4.77 15.56 -21.33
C LYS A 180 -3.35 15.25 -21.79
N ARG A 181 -2.36 15.29 -20.90
CA ARG A 181 -0.96 14.95 -21.23
C ARG A 181 -0.77 13.47 -21.60
N ALA A 182 -1.61 12.60 -21.09
CA ALA A 182 -1.62 11.16 -21.46
C ALA A 182 -2.34 10.89 -22.79
N GLY A 183 -2.90 11.92 -23.47
CA GLY A 183 -3.67 11.75 -24.70
C GLY A 183 -5.02 11.09 -24.52
N LEU A 184 -5.56 11.08 -23.28
CA LEU A 184 -6.80 10.34 -22.96
C LEU A 184 -8.01 11.24 -22.73
N LEU A 185 -7.87 12.57 -22.87
CA LEU A 185 -8.97 13.49 -22.51
C LEU A 185 -10.17 13.32 -23.45
N GLU A 186 -9.96 13.25 -24.75
CA GLU A 186 -11.05 13.09 -25.75
C GLU A 186 -11.82 11.79 -25.51
N ARG A 187 -11.09 10.73 -25.17
CA ARG A 187 -11.68 9.44 -24.85
C ARG A 187 -12.49 9.49 -23.55
N ILE A 188 -12.00 10.21 -22.53
CA ILE A 188 -12.75 10.46 -21.30
C ILE A 188 -14.04 11.22 -21.62
N ASP A 189 -13.95 12.28 -22.41
CA ASP A 189 -15.11 13.10 -22.75
C ASP A 189 -16.17 12.33 -23.56
N SER A 190 -15.79 11.22 -24.24
CA SER A 190 -16.72 10.32 -24.93
C SER A 190 -17.30 9.20 -24.05
N GLU A 191 -16.57 8.73 -23.03
CA GLU A 191 -16.95 7.57 -22.21
C GLU A 191 -17.47 7.96 -20.81
N VAL A 192 -17.20 9.17 -20.34
CA VAL A 192 -17.53 9.65 -18.99
C VAL A 192 -18.34 10.93 -19.06
N SER A 193 -19.42 11.02 -18.27
CA SER A 193 -20.24 12.23 -18.23
C SER A 193 -19.42 13.49 -17.96
N SER A 194 -19.64 14.55 -18.73
CA SER A 194 -18.97 15.84 -18.57
C SER A 194 -19.21 16.49 -17.20
N GLU A 195 -20.31 16.14 -16.53
CA GLU A 195 -20.66 16.61 -15.18
C GLU A 195 -19.58 16.27 -14.15
N VAL A 196 -18.79 15.22 -14.41
CA VAL A 196 -17.67 14.84 -13.53
C VAL A 196 -16.68 15.98 -13.34
N TRP A 197 -16.53 16.86 -14.33
CA TRP A 197 -15.64 18.01 -14.27
C TRP A 197 -16.22 19.23 -13.57
N SER A 198 -17.52 19.26 -13.29
CA SER A 198 -18.21 20.37 -12.60
C SER A 198 -18.39 20.11 -11.11
N LYS A 199 -18.55 18.85 -10.70
CA LYS A 199 -18.77 18.48 -9.31
C LYS A 199 -17.50 18.50 -8.45
N ALA A 200 -17.69 18.56 -7.11
CA ALA A 200 -16.59 18.41 -6.15
C ALA A 200 -16.08 16.95 -6.14
N TRP A 201 -14.75 16.81 -6.13
CA TRP A 201 -14.10 15.50 -5.98
C TRP A 201 -13.78 15.23 -4.51
N ASN A 202 -13.86 13.97 -4.11
CA ASN A 202 -13.68 13.60 -2.72
C ASN A 202 -12.21 13.69 -2.32
N VAL A 203 -11.93 14.59 -1.38
CA VAL A 203 -10.66 14.74 -0.67
C VAL A 203 -10.97 14.74 0.83
N ASN A 204 -10.25 13.93 1.59
CA ASN A 204 -10.31 13.93 3.04
C ASN A 204 -8.92 14.25 3.61
N SER A 205 -8.87 15.04 4.67
CA SER A 205 -7.65 15.37 5.40
C SER A 205 -7.93 15.21 6.90
N GLN A 206 -7.21 14.31 7.55
CA GLN A 206 -7.40 13.94 8.95
C GLN A 206 -6.06 13.97 9.68
N ALA A 207 -6.01 14.64 10.83
CA ALA A 207 -4.89 14.53 11.75
C ALA A 207 -4.87 13.12 12.36
N VAL A 208 -3.67 12.50 12.42
CA VAL A 208 -3.48 11.11 12.86
C VAL A 208 -2.38 10.98 13.93
N GLY A 209 -2.24 12.01 14.75
CA GLY A 209 -1.26 12.05 15.84
C GLY A 209 0.18 11.96 15.32
N ASP A 210 0.98 11.06 15.86
CA ASP A 210 2.37 10.81 15.48
C ASP A 210 2.53 9.99 14.19
N GLY A 211 1.43 9.61 13.55
CA GLY A 211 1.41 8.83 12.30
C GLY A 211 1.59 7.32 12.47
N ALA A 212 2.00 6.82 13.63
CA ALA A 212 2.29 5.39 13.83
C ALA A 212 1.04 4.51 13.64
N LEU A 213 -0.11 4.92 14.16
CA LEU A 213 -1.38 4.20 13.98
C LEU A 213 -1.82 4.19 12.53
N ALA A 214 -1.65 5.29 11.80
CA ALA A 214 -1.98 5.36 10.38
C ALA A 214 -1.09 4.44 9.54
N LEU A 215 0.21 4.38 9.83
CA LEU A 215 1.13 3.44 9.19
C LEU A 215 0.75 1.98 9.49
N LYS A 216 0.43 1.64 10.74
CA LYS A 216 -0.05 0.30 11.13
C LYS A 216 -1.34 -0.07 10.39
N TYR A 217 -2.24 0.90 10.19
CA TYR A 217 -3.48 0.70 9.42
C TYR A 217 -3.18 0.43 7.94
N LEU A 218 -2.24 1.15 7.32
CA LEU A 218 -1.93 1.00 5.89
C LEU A 218 -1.04 -0.21 5.58
N ALA A 219 -0.15 -0.60 6.48
CA ALA A 219 0.87 -1.63 6.24
C ALA A 219 0.32 -2.96 5.69
N PRO A 220 -0.79 -3.53 6.20
CA PRO A 220 -1.35 -4.75 5.65
C PRO A 220 -1.73 -4.62 4.17
N TYR A 221 -2.13 -3.43 3.75
CA TYR A 221 -2.62 -3.16 2.40
C TYR A 221 -1.53 -2.72 1.42
N VAL A 222 -0.33 -2.43 1.90
CA VAL A 222 0.82 -2.09 1.04
C VAL A 222 1.18 -3.27 0.12
N PHE A 223 1.18 -4.49 0.67
CA PHE A 223 1.59 -5.71 -0.04
C PHE A 223 0.44 -6.68 -0.31
N ARG A 224 -0.72 -6.49 0.31
CA ARG A 224 -1.91 -7.31 0.09
C ARG A 224 -2.93 -6.59 -0.78
N VAL A 225 -3.77 -7.37 -1.42
CA VAL A 225 -4.86 -6.87 -2.24
C VAL A 225 -6.19 -7.04 -1.49
N ALA A 226 -7.00 -6.02 -1.50
CA ALA A 226 -8.41 -5.95 -1.11
C ALA A 226 -8.83 -6.68 0.18
N ILE A 227 -8.54 -7.96 0.33
CA ILE A 227 -9.00 -8.79 1.45
C ILE A 227 -7.88 -9.73 1.94
N GLY A 228 -7.80 -9.96 3.24
CA GLY A 228 -6.94 -10.98 3.84
C GLY A 228 -7.75 -12.22 4.21
N ASN A 229 -7.09 -13.39 4.26
CA ASN A 229 -7.74 -14.68 4.55
C ASN A 229 -8.60 -14.65 5.83
N HIS A 230 -8.15 -13.93 6.87
CA HIS A 230 -8.88 -13.83 8.14
C HIS A 230 -10.27 -13.16 8.02
N ARG A 231 -10.57 -12.54 6.88
CA ARG A 231 -11.88 -11.95 6.60
C ARG A 231 -12.79 -12.89 5.79
N ILE A 232 -12.27 -13.98 5.24
CA ILE A 232 -13.06 -15.03 4.58
C ILE A 232 -13.57 -15.95 5.68
N VAL A 233 -14.90 -16.02 5.83
CA VAL A 233 -15.57 -16.78 6.90
C VAL A 233 -15.81 -18.21 6.46
N SER A 234 -16.37 -18.39 5.27
CA SER A 234 -16.67 -19.69 4.70
C SER A 234 -16.61 -19.67 3.17
N VAL A 235 -16.31 -20.82 2.63
CA VAL A 235 -16.48 -21.14 1.22
C VAL A 235 -17.30 -22.41 1.19
N THR A 236 -18.45 -22.40 0.51
CA THR A 236 -19.35 -23.55 0.40
C THR A 236 -19.52 -23.90 -1.07
N ASP A 237 -19.66 -25.18 -1.36
CA ASP A 237 -20.13 -25.65 -2.66
C ASP A 237 -21.65 -25.45 -2.65
N GLY A 238 -22.20 -24.62 -3.53
CA GLY A 238 -23.65 -24.42 -3.67
C GLY A 238 -24.36 -25.70 -4.10
N GLU A 239 -25.65 -25.82 -3.79
CA GLU A 239 -26.49 -26.99 -4.14
C GLU A 239 -26.52 -27.21 -5.65
N ASP A 240 -26.36 -26.17 -6.47
CA ASP A 240 -26.33 -26.22 -7.94
C ASP A 240 -24.90 -26.24 -8.53
N GLY A 241 -23.85 -26.47 -7.72
CA GLY A 241 -22.46 -26.44 -8.15
C GLY A 241 -21.88 -25.00 -8.27
N GLU A 242 -22.66 -23.96 -7.98
CA GLU A 242 -22.21 -22.59 -7.85
C GLU A 242 -21.75 -22.33 -6.41
N GLY A 243 -20.44 -22.35 -6.18
CA GLY A 243 -19.87 -22.10 -4.86
C GLY A 243 -20.18 -20.68 -4.35
N GLU A 244 -20.30 -20.54 -3.03
CA GLU A 244 -20.51 -19.25 -2.37
C GLU A 244 -19.33 -18.90 -1.46
N VAL A 245 -19.02 -17.62 -1.36
CA VAL A 245 -18.00 -17.07 -0.46
C VAL A 245 -18.64 -16.07 0.48
N THR A 246 -18.56 -16.36 1.78
CA THR A 246 -18.96 -15.43 2.83
C THR A 246 -17.73 -14.75 3.42
N PHE A 247 -17.72 -13.42 3.46
CA PHE A 247 -16.61 -12.63 4.00
C PHE A 247 -17.09 -11.47 4.84
N LEU A 248 -16.19 -10.99 5.72
CA LEU A 248 -16.45 -9.85 6.59
C LEU A 248 -16.13 -8.54 5.89
N LEU A 249 -17.02 -7.57 6.00
CA LEU A 249 -16.79 -6.18 5.62
C LEU A 249 -17.04 -5.25 6.81
N LYS A 250 -16.26 -4.17 6.88
CA LYS A 250 -16.40 -3.19 7.95
C LYS A 250 -17.57 -2.25 7.65
N ARG A 251 -18.54 -2.18 8.54
CA ARG A 251 -19.70 -1.29 8.39
C ARG A 251 -19.28 0.19 8.43
N THR A 252 -19.92 1.01 7.59
CA THR A 252 -19.63 2.46 7.51
C THR A 252 -19.89 3.15 8.85
N GLY A 253 -18.94 4.00 9.29
CA GLY A 253 -19.09 4.79 10.53
C GLY A 253 -18.93 3.99 11.83
N THR A 254 -18.62 2.70 11.77
CA THR A 254 -18.48 1.86 12.96
C THR A 254 -17.23 0.99 12.89
N ASN A 255 -16.82 0.40 14.03
CA ASN A 255 -15.81 -0.65 14.10
C ASN A 255 -16.40 -2.06 13.98
N ARG A 256 -17.72 -2.19 13.73
CA ARG A 256 -18.38 -3.48 13.63
C ARG A 256 -18.20 -4.08 12.22
N TYR A 257 -18.08 -5.39 12.18
CA TYR A 257 -18.07 -6.16 10.95
C TYR A 257 -19.47 -6.71 10.68
N GLN A 258 -19.79 -6.83 9.40
CA GLN A 258 -20.97 -7.55 8.92
C GLN A 258 -20.52 -8.58 7.87
N SER A 259 -21.22 -9.68 7.76
CA SER A 259 -20.97 -10.67 6.72
C SER A 259 -21.65 -10.26 5.41
N MET A 260 -21.00 -10.62 4.31
CA MET A 260 -21.54 -10.55 2.96
C MET A 260 -21.27 -11.89 2.28
N THR A 261 -22.30 -12.47 1.69
CA THR A 261 -22.21 -13.68 0.87
C THR A 261 -22.43 -13.31 -0.58
N VAL A 262 -21.59 -13.83 -1.46
CA VAL A 262 -21.68 -13.68 -2.92
C VAL A 262 -21.28 -14.98 -3.58
N SER A 263 -21.67 -15.20 -4.85
CA SER A 263 -21.17 -16.36 -5.59
C SER A 263 -19.63 -16.34 -5.68
N ALA A 264 -19.03 -17.52 -5.75
CA ALA A 264 -17.56 -17.65 -5.87
C ALA A 264 -17.03 -16.91 -7.10
N GLU A 265 -17.77 -16.96 -8.21
CA GLU A 265 -17.43 -16.23 -9.44
C GLU A 265 -17.41 -14.70 -9.21
N GLU A 266 -18.44 -14.15 -8.56
CA GLU A 266 -18.53 -12.72 -8.24
C GLU A 266 -17.41 -12.31 -7.27
N PHE A 267 -17.07 -13.14 -6.27
CA PHE A 267 -15.97 -12.90 -5.37
C PHE A 267 -14.63 -12.84 -6.13
N ILE A 268 -14.37 -13.82 -7.01
CA ILE A 268 -13.16 -13.85 -7.85
C ILE A 268 -13.13 -12.64 -8.78
N ARG A 269 -14.25 -12.30 -9.41
CA ARG A 269 -14.37 -11.11 -10.26
C ARG A 269 -14.02 -9.83 -9.50
N ARG A 270 -14.56 -9.63 -8.30
CA ARG A 270 -14.21 -8.48 -7.43
C ARG A 270 -12.73 -8.49 -7.08
N TYR A 271 -12.22 -9.64 -6.68
CA TYR A 271 -10.81 -9.76 -6.28
C TYR A 271 -9.84 -9.41 -7.42
N LEU A 272 -10.08 -9.94 -8.61
CA LEU A 272 -9.22 -9.77 -9.78
C LEU A 272 -9.21 -8.34 -10.33
N GLN A 273 -10.21 -7.51 -10.05
CA GLN A 273 -10.20 -6.09 -10.39
C GLN A 273 -9.08 -5.30 -9.72
N HIS A 274 -8.53 -5.83 -8.63
CA HIS A 274 -7.47 -5.18 -7.83
C HIS A 274 -6.06 -5.60 -8.22
N VAL A 275 -5.95 -6.53 -9.17
CA VAL A 275 -4.65 -6.91 -9.73
C VAL A 275 -4.07 -5.73 -10.49
N LEU A 276 -2.96 -5.20 -10.00
CA LEU A 276 -2.28 -4.06 -10.60
C LEU A 276 -1.44 -4.48 -11.79
N PRO A 277 -1.29 -3.60 -12.79
CA PRO A 277 -0.42 -3.86 -13.95
C PRO A 277 1.01 -4.26 -13.51
N ARG A 278 1.64 -5.11 -14.30
CA ARG A 278 3.02 -5.55 -14.04
C ARG A 278 3.96 -4.34 -13.91
N GLY A 279 4.82 -4.36 -12.88
CA GLY A 279 5.77 -3.28 -12.61
C GLY A 279 5.17 -2.04 -11.96
N PHE A 280 3.84 -1.94 -11.79
CA PHE A 280 3.25 -0.76 -11.17
C PHE A 280 3.60 -0.66 -9.68
N GLN A 281 4.15 0.50 -9.28
CA GLN A 281 4.50 0.80 -7.89
C GLN A 281 3.28 1.32 -7.14
N LYS A 282 2.81 0.52 -6.18
CA LYS A 282 1.65 0.81 -5.34
C LYS A 282 1.95 1.83 -4.24
N VAL A 283 3.19 1.87 -3.78
CA VAL A 283 3.70 2.83 -2.81
C VAL A 283 4.65 3.78 -3.50
N ARG A 284 4.46 5.08 -3.28
CA ARG A 284 5.34 6.12 -3.83
C ARG A 284 5.72 7.12 -2.75
N HIS A 285 6.99 7.47 -2.75
CA HIS A 285 7.54 8.49 -1.86
C HIS A 285 7.79 9.77 -2.64
N PHE A 286 7.52 10.91 -2.04
CA PHE A 286 7.60 12.22 -2.69
C PHE A 286 8.38 13.21 -1.83
N GLY A 287 8.96 14.23 -2.50
CA GLY A 287 9.68 15.30 -1.85
C GLY A 287 10.90 14.79 -1.09
N PHE A 288 11.10 15.23 0.15
CA PHE A 288 12.23 14.74 0.95
C PHE A 288 12.11 13.26 1.36
N ALA A 289 10.93 12.65 1.29
CA ALA A 289 10.76 11.22 1.54
C ALA A 289 11.14 10.35 0.33
N HIS A 290 11.37 10.93 -0.84
CA HIS A 290 11.77 10.18 -2.03
C HIS A 290 13.18 9.62 -1.88
N THR A 291 13.40 8.38 -2.28
CA THR A 291 14.71 7.69 -2.14
C THR A 291 15.87 8.44 -2.80
N GLN A 292 15.62 9.06 -3.96
CA GLN A 292 16.62 9.89 -4.66
C GLN A 292 16.92 11.23 -3.96
N ALA A 293 16.11 11.65 -3.00
CA ALA A 293 16.36 12.88 -2.25
C ALA A 293 17.57 12.76 -1.32
N LYS A 294 18.03 11.52 -1.04
CA LYS A 294 19.17 11.23 -0.15
C LYS A 294 19.06 11.94 1.20
N THR A 295 17.85 12.06 1.73
CA THR A 295 17.57 12.78 2.96
C THR A 295 18.30 12.14 4.13
N ASN A 296 19.06 12.92 4.86
CA ASN A 296 19.60 12.52 6.15
C ASN A 296 18.48 12.59 7.19
N TRP A 297 17.93 11.42 7.55
CA TRP A 297 16.79 11.33 8.48
C TRP A 297 17.16 11.71 9.92
N GLU A 298 18.39 11.49 10.34
CA GLU A 298 18.86 11.86 11.65
C GLU A 298 18.93 13.41 11.78
N TRP A 299 19.53 14.06 10.78
CA TRP A 299 19.55 15.51 10.69
C TRP A 299 18.14 16.09 10.64
N LEU A 300 17.26 15.53 9.82
CA LEU A 300 15.87 16.01 9.70
C LEU A 300 15.11 15.83 11.02
N ASN A 301 15.33 14.71 11.73
CA ASN A 301 14.74 14.49 13.05
C ASN A 301 15.22 15.54 14.05
N MET A 302 16.52 15.84 14.08
CA MET A 302 17.09 16.89 14.90
C MET A 302 16.47 18.25 14.57
N LEU A 303 16.40 18.60 13.29
CA LEU A 303 15.82 19.86 12.81
C LEU A 303 14.35 20.03 13.28
N VAL A 304 13.55 19.00 13.14
CA VAL A 304 12.15 19.01 13.59
C VAL A 304 12.07 19.13 15.10
N THR A 305 12.87 18.37 15.84
CA THR A 305 12.91 18.38 17.32
C THR A 305 13.24 19.76 17.86
N VAL A 306 14.27 20.40 17.33
CA VAL A 306 14.65 21.77 17.71
C VAL A 306 13.54 22.76 17.39
N SER A 307 12.90 22.60 16.23
CA SER A 307 11.81 23.50 15.81
C SER A 307 10.60 23.49 16.74
N ILE A 308 10.36 22.39 17.45
CA ILE A 308 9.25 22.26 18.42
C ILE A 308 9.68 22.54 19.87
N HIS A 309 10.87 23.15 20.05
CA HIS A 309 11.44 23.50 21.35
C HIS A 309 11.72 22.31 22.29
N LEU A 310 11.94 21.12 21.73
CA LEU A 310 12.45 19.99 22.49
C LEU A 310 13.98 19.96 22.43
N VAL A 311 14.60 19.52 23.52
CA VAL A 311 16.05 19.28 23.56
C VAL A 311 16.33 17.98 22.81
N TYR A 312 17.10 18.07 21.73
CA TYR A 312 17.58 16.89 21.02
C TYR A 312 18.77 16.29 21.77
N VAL A 313 18.57 15.16 22.40
CA VAL A 313 19.67 14.38 22.98
C VAL A 313 20.20 13.47 21.88
N LEU A 314 21.43 13.69 21.45
CA LEU A 314 22.17 12.77 20.60
C LEU A 314 22.39 11.46 21.38
N THR A 315 21.41 10.58 21.37
CA THR A 315 21.64 9.21 21.77
C THR A 315 22.37 8.54 20.62
N VAL A 316 23.68 8.36 20.80
CA VAL A 316 24.48 7.42 20.00
C VAL A 316 24.09 5.99 20.44
N SER A 317 22.81 5.67 20.43
CA SER A 317 22.39 4.28 20.45
C SER A 317 22.48 3.81 19.02
N ALA A 318 23.50 3.01 18.72
CA ALA A 318 23.45 2.15 17.56
C ALA A 318 22.05 1.51 17.60
N LYS A 319 21.16 1.88 16.64
CA LYS A 319 19.86 1.21 16.51
C LYS A 319 20.19 -0.27 16.51
N PRO A 320 19.66 -1.08 17.44
CA PRO A 320 19.97 -2.49 17.45
C PRO A 320 19.68 -2.99 16.05
N LEU A 321 20.65 -3.62 15.39
CA LEU A 321 20.46 -4.31 14.15
C LEU A 321 19.26 -5.21 14.40
N ARG A 322 18.08 -4.83 13.85
CA ARG A 322 16.89 -5.66 13.98
C ARG A 322 17.24 -6.98 13.32
N GLU A 323 17.52 -7.96 14.15
CA GLU A 323 17.76 -9.32 13.66
C GLU A 323 16.56 -9.69 12.81
N ARG A 324 16.82 -10.00 11.54
CA ARG A 324 15.80 -10.67 10.72
C ARG A 324 15.38 -11.88 11.54
N ARG A 325 14.08 -12.02 11.81
CA ARG A 325 13.58 -13.24 12.45
C ARG A 325 14.09 -14.40 11.62
N LYS A 326 15.08 -15.07 12.13
CA LYS A 326 15.65 -16.27 11.55
C LYS A 326 14.58 -17.34 11.63
N PHE A 327 14.46 -18.14 10.61
CA PHE A 327 13.63 -19.32 10.65
C PHE A 327 14.34 -20.30 11.62
N ALA A 328 13.74 -20.53 12.77
CA ALA A 328 14.31 -21.36 13.82
C ALA A 328 13.77 -22.79 13.75
N CYS A 329 14.61 -23.76 14.06
CA CYS A 329 14.24 -25.17 14.18
C CYS A 329 13.18 -25.36 15.28
N SER A 330 12.09 -26.09 14.98
CA SER A 330 11.05 -26.39 15.97
C SER A 330 11.54 -27.30 17.10
N GLU A 331 12.57 -28.12 16.86
CA GLU A 331 13.08 -29.09 17.82
C GLU A 331 14.06 -28.49 18.82
N CYS A 332 15.02 -27.68 18.34
CA CYS A 332 16.09 -27.18 19.18
C CYS A 332 16.23 -25.65 19.23
N GLY A 333 15.43 -24.92 18.45
CA GLY A 333 15.51 -23.46 18.33
C GLY A 333 16.72 -22.94 17.52
N GLY A 334 17.54 -23.83 16.96
CA GLY A 334 18.73 -23.49 16.19
C GLY A 334 18.43 -22.89 14.82
N ASP A 335 19.42 -22.24 14.21
CA ASP A 335 19.30 -21.62 12.88
C ASP A 335 19.06 -22.66 11.78
N MET A 336 18.13 -22.38 10.90
CA MET A 336 17.81 -23.20 9.74
C MET A 336 18.52 -22.71 8.49
N LYS A 337 19.24 -23.61 7.81
CA LYS A 337 19.91 -23.34 6.54
C LYS A 337 19.09 -23.90 5.39
N TYR A 338 18.92 -23.11 4.34
CA TYR A 338 18.36 -23.57 3.07
C TYR A 338 19.24 -24.67 2.48
N VAL A 339 18.61 -25.75 1.99
CA VAL A 339 19.30 -26.86 1.33
C VAL A 339 18.97 -26.87 -0.14
N MET A 340 17.71 -27.07 -0.50
CA MET A 340 17.29 -27.19 -1.91
C MET A 340 15.80 -26.91 -2.11
N HIS A 341 15.41 -26.76 -3.36
CA HIS A 341 14.02 -26.84 -3.79
C HIS A 341 13.70 -28.27 -4.26
N ILE A 342 12.58 -28.79 -3.78
CA ILE A 342 12.03 -30.07 -4.22
C ILE A 342 10.80 -29.78 -5.06
N LYS A 343 10.82 -30.23 -6.33
CA LYS A 343 9.64 -30.22 -7.20
C LYS A 343 9.18 -31.64 -7.42
N TYR A 344 7.86 -31.81 -7.42
CA TYR A 344 7.21 -33.09 -7.71
C TYR A 344 6.73 -33.05 -9.17
N LYS A 345 7.22 -33.95 -10.00
CA LYS A 345 6.70 -34.20 -11.35
C LYS A 345 6.25 -35.64 -11.40
N ASP A 346 4.98 -35.87 -11.73
CA ASP A 346 4.38 -37.22 -11.83
C ASP A 346 4.64 -38.11 -10.61
N LYS A 347 4.56 -37.52 -9.38
CA LYS A 347 4.89 -38.13 -8.09
C LYS A 347 6.36 -38.56 -7.94
N GLN A 348 7.25 -38.21 -8.85
CA GLN A 348 8.68 -38.40 -8.70
C GLN A 348 9.35 -37.09 -8.21
N VAL A 349 10.30 -37.24 -7.29
CA VAL A 349 11.11 -36.13 -6.77
C VAL A 349 12.11 -35.73 -7.83
N ILE A 350 12.06 -34.46 -8.28
CA ILE A 350 13.13 -33.86 -9.08
C ILE A 350 13.81 -32.83 -8.20
N GLU A 351 15.03 -33.14 -7.77
CA GLU A 351 15.91 -32.20 -7.09
C GLU A 351 16.36 -31.14 -8.06
N THR A 352 16.05 -29.87 -7.78
CA THR A 352 16.61 -28.75 -8.56
C THR A 352 17.49 -27.93 -7.62
N ASP A 353 18.80 -28.11 -7.78
CA ASP A 353 19.78 -27.22 -7.19
C ASP A 353 19.77 -25.90 -8.01
N THR A 354 19.47 -24.80 -7.34
CA THR A 354 19.70 -23.45 -7.88
C THR A 354 20.72 -22.79 -6.97
N SER A 355 22.01 -23.08 -7.22
CA SER A 355 23.13 -22.26 -6.74
C SER A 355 22.99 -20.82 -7.20
#